data_c0dd8d84f602dee281492c39cc4f928e
#
_entry.id   c0dd8d84f602dee281492c39cc4f928e
#
_cell.length_a   1.000
_cell.length_b   1.000
_cell.length_c   1.000
_cell.angle_alpha   90.00
_cell.angle_beta   90.00
_cell.angle_gamma   90.00
#
_symmetry.space_group_name_H-M   'P 1'
#
loop_
_entity.id
_entity.type
_entity.pdbx_description
1 polymer ?
#
loop_
_entity_poly.entity_id
_entity_poly.type
_entity_poly.pdbx_seq_one_letter_code
_entity_poly.pdbx_strand_id
1 'polypeptide(L)'
;MLTRASLTASDLARVLEQSTDCVKLLDCNGNLIWMNANGLCAMEIDSFTQIADMRWAGLWPDVLQPDIENAFRSARAGETARFRGACPTAKNDPRWWEVSITQVCDDAGRPIGFLSISRDVTQAENDREALRVMIGEMRHRLRNSYTIVCSLLRRFAGHNPQLGEFVADMELRIMALARAQSLFDDDATPADLRELIEMLVTPFYGAAEDCFTLDIPPGLALDRRAADAVALVIGELCVNSAKYGAVSQGGRIGLHWRGSPGELRLEWVEHASLPASALPGGRGQGLRLIGRIVKTCAGTFNMQWRADGVTAAIFLPLSA
;
A
#
# COMPACT_ATOMS: atom_id res chain seq x y z
N MET A 1 18.61 12.59 45.28
CA MET A 1 19.01 13.06 43.94
C MET A 1 19.95 12.02 43.32
N LEU A 2 19.54 11.35 42.26
CA LEU A 2 20.40 10.42 41.53
C LEU A 2 21.42 11.24 40.73
N THR A 3 22.71 11.15 41.06
CA THR A 3 23.80 11.75 40.29
C THR A 3 24.58 10.65 39.59
N ARG A 4 25.23 10.93 38.46
CA ARG A 4 25.99 9.95 37.65
C ARG A 4 27.10 9.25 38.44
N ALA A 5 27.59 9.89 39.50
CA ALA A 5 28.65 9.37 40.40
C ALA A 5 28.11 8.45 41.50
N SER A 6 26.79 8.33 41.70
CA SER A 6 26.18 7.56 42.78
C SER A 6 25.45 6.30 42.36
N LEU A 7 25.35 6.00 41.05
CA LEU A 7 24.72 4.78 40.53
C LEU A 7 25.65 3.58 40.75
N THR A 8 25.17 2.64 41.54
CA THR A 8 25.85 1.34 41.75
C THR A 8 25.36 0.30 40.75
N ALA A 9 26.06 -0.81 40.57
CA ALA A 9 25.61 -1.96 39.80
C ALA A 9 24.24 -2.50 40.31
N SER A 10 24.00 -2.41 41.63
CA SER A 10 22.73 -2.78 42.24
C SER A 10 21.57 -1.85 41.82
N ASP A 11 21.83 -0.55 41.66
CA ASP A 11 20.81 0.40 41.22
C ASP A 11 20.44 0.17 39.76
N LEU A 12 21.40 -0.13 38.90
CA LEU A 12 21.18 -0.48 37.51
C LEU A 12 20.37 -1.79 37.37
N ALA A 13 20.69 -2.80 38.15
CA ALA A 13 19.93 -4.04 38.20
C ALA A 13 18.44 -3.79 38.61
N ARG A 14 18.20 -2.92 39.61
CA ARG A 14 16.85 -2.53 40.01
C ARG A 14 16.10 -1.78 38.90
N VAL A 15 16.75 -0.93 38.14
CA VAL A 15 16.13 -0.24 37.01
C VAL A 15 15.70 -1.25 35.92
N LEU A 16 16.54 -2.23 35.61
CA LEU A 16 16.20 -3.29 34.67
C LEU A 16 15.04 -4.18 35.17
N GLU A 17 15.03 -4.47 36.49
CA GLU A 17 13.90 -5.21 37.10
C GLU A 17 12.57 -4.47 37.04
N GLN A 18 12.56 -3.14 37.08
CA GLN A 18 11.34 -2.32 37.01
C GLN A 18 10.86 -2.05 35.58
N SER A 19 11.60 -2.52 34.57
CA SER A 19 11.20 -2.36 33.17
C SER A 19 9.90 -3.10 32.91
N THR A 20 8.97 -2.44 32.22
CA THR A 20 7.73 -3.06 31.74
C THR A 20 7.97 -3.97 30.53
N ASP A 21 9.10 -3.84 29.87
CA ASP A 21 9.51 -4.72 28.78
C ASP A 21 10.21 -5.98 29.35
N CYS A 22 10.20 -7.07 28.59
CA CYS A 22 10.95 -8.27 28.93
C CYS A 22 12.43 -8.07 28.61
N VAL A 23 13.24 -7.87 29.65
CA VAL A 23 14.69 -7.62 29.53
C VAL A 23 15.46 -8.90 29.84
N LYS A 24 16.41 -9.22 28.95
CA LYS A 24 17.24 -10.44 29.03
C LYS A 24 18.71 -10.09 28.87
N LEU A 25 19.56 -10.76 29.59
CA LEU A 25 20.99 -10.81 29.37
C LEU A 25 21.36 -12.19 28.81
N LEU A 26 22.13 -12.17 27.73
CA LEU A 26 22.63 -13.37 27.07
C LEU A 26 24.15 -13.39 27.11
N ASP A 27 24.76 -14.57 27.18
CA ASP A 27 26.20 -14.74 27.02
C ASP A 27 26.65 -14.48 25.55
N CYS A 28 27.94 -14.57 25.27
CA CYS A 28 28.50 -14.38 23.94
C CYS A 28 28.02 -15.45 22.93
N ASN A 29 27.49 -16.58 23.40
CA ASN A 29 26.92 -17.67 22.58
C ASN A 29 25.41 -17.51 22.36
N GLY A 30 24.77 -16.55 23.04
CA GLY A 30 23.31 -16.31 22.97
C GLY A 30 22.51 -17.16 23.95
N ASN A 31 23.15 -17.70 25.01
CA ASN A 31 22.44 -18.40 26.07
C ASN A 31 21.93 -17.43 27.13
N LEU A 32 20.77 -17.73 27.72
CA LEU A 32 20.13 -16.91 28.73
C LEU A 32 20.90 -16.93 30.06
N ILE A 33 21.38 -15.79 30.50
CA ILE A 33 22.04 -15.62 31.80
C ILE A 33 21.05 -15.08 32.84
N TRP A 34 20.17 -14.17 32.40
CA TRP A 34 19.26 -13.49 33.32
C TRP A 34 18.03 -12.94 32.55
N MET A 35 16.90 -12.85 33.23
CA MET A 35 15.67 -12.23 32.75
C MET A 35 14.98 -11.52 33.92
N ASN A 36 14.44 -10.31 33.68
CA ASN A 36 13.70 -9.57 34.70
C ASN A 36 12.36 -10.25 35.06
N ALA A 37 11.80 -9.88 36.21
CA ALA A 37 10.55 -10.46 36.71
C ALA A 37 9.38 -10.26 35.72
N ASN A 38 9.30 -9.08 35.08
CA ASN A 38 8.25 -8.83 34.09
C ASN A 38 8.42 -9.72 32.86
N GLY A 39 9.63 -10.01 32.43
CA GLY A 39 9.89 -10.94 31.33
C GLY A 39 9.43 -12.36 31.64
N LEU A 40 9.70 -12.87 32.84
CA LEU A 40 9.20 -14.16 33.31
C LEU A 40 7.67 -14.20 33.30
N CYS A 41 7.03 -13.16 33.85
CA CYS A 41 5.59 -13.03 33.89
C CYS A 41 4.98 -12.97 32.47
N ALA A 42 5.52 -12.14 31.60
CA ALA A 42 5.01 -11.96 30.23
C ALA A 42 5.18 -13.22 29.37
N MET A 43 6.21 -14.03 29.63
CA MET A 43 6.43 -15.31 28.95
C MET A 43 5.78 -16.49 29.70
N GLU A 44 5.06 -16.24 30.81
CA GLU A 44 4.38 -17.23 31.65
C GLU A 44 5.34 -18.32 32.17
N ILE A 45 6.57 -17.91 32.51
CA ILE A 45 7.62 -18.79 33.04
C ILE A 45 7.61 -18.66 34.58
N ASP A 46 7.41 -19.76 35.29
CA ASP A 46 7.28 -19.75 36.74
C ASP A 46 8.62 -19.50 37.46
N SER A 47 9.73 -19.92 36.88
CA SER A 47 11.08 -19.71 37.43
C SER A 47 12.12 -19.60 36.31
N PHE A 48 13.06 -18.67 36.49
CA PHE A 48 14.20 -18.53 35.58
C PHE A 48 15.03 -19.81 35.42
N THR A 49 15.06 -20.65 36.44
CA THR A 49 15.79 -21.94 36.40
C THR A 49 15.32 -22.89 35.29
N GLN A 50 14.10 -22.71 34.80
CA GLN A 50 13.55 -23.53 33.73
C GLN A 50 14.20 -23.22 32.35
N ILE A 51 14.72 -22.01 32.20
CA ILE A 51 15.28 -21.50 30.93
C ILE A 51 16.74 -21.06 31.04
N ALA A 52 17.32 -21.13 32.25
CA ALA A 52 18.72 -20.78 32.49
C ALA A 52 19.64 -21.59 31.55
N ASP A 53 20.65 -20.92 31.00
CA ASP A 53 21.65 -21.51 30.07
C ASP A 53 21.06 -22.07 28.75
N MET A 54 19.74 -21.95 28.51
CA MET A 54 19.15 -22.31 27.22
C MET A 54 19.53 -21.30 26.15
N ARG A 55 19.74 -21.81 24.94
CA ARG A 55 19.96 -20.93 23.78
C ARG A 55 18.70 -20.12 23.48
N TRP A 56 18.75 -18.81 23.63
CA TRP A 56 17.60 -17.94 23.49
C TRP A 56 16.92 -18.06 22.11
N ALA A 57 17.70 -18.18 21.02
CA ALA A 57 17.16 -18.42 19.67
C ALA A 57 16.30 -19.69 19.61
N GLY A 58 16.62 -20.72 20.37
CA GLY A 58 15.86 -21.98 20.40
C GLY A 58 14.48 -21.89 21.06
N LEU A 59 14.17 -20.77 21.74
CA LEU A 59 12.83 -20.51 22.26
C LEU A 59 11.87 -19.91 21.21
N TRP A 60 12.39 -19.58 20.03
CA TRP A 60 11.65 -18.97 18.95
C TRP A 60 11.30 -19.99 17.87
N PRO A 61 10.16 -19.83 17.16
CA PRO A 61 9.80 -20.68 16.03
C PRO A 61 10.87 -20.70 14.93
N ASP A 62 11.02 -21.83 14.27
CA ASP A 62 12.04 -22.05 13.22
C ASP A 62 11.98 -21.03 12.09
N VAL A 63 10.79 -20.53 11.75
CA VAL A 63 10.58 -19.52 10.71
C VAL A 63 11.31 -18.19 11.01
N LEU A 64 11.58 -17.88 12.27
CA LEU A 64 12.27 -16.65 12.69
C LEU A 64 13.77 -16.83 12.91
N GLN A 65 14.31 -18.03 12.80
CA GLN A 65 15.73 -18.29 13.00
C GLN A 65 16.64 -17.44 12.10
N PRO A 66 16.34 -17.24 10.80
CA PRO A 66 17.15 -16.36 9.94
C PRO A 66 17.20 -14.90 10.42
N ASP A 67 16.05 -14.36 10.89
CA ASP A 67 15.97 -12.98 11.39
C ASP A 67 16.75 -12.82 12.68
N ILE A 68 16.68 -13.81 13.58
CA ILE A 68 17.42 -13.83 14.83
C ILE A 68 18.93 -13.92 14.57
N GLU A 69 19.37 -14.79 13.65
CA GLU A 69 20.78 -14.90 13.29
C GLU A 69 21.31 -13.60 12.67
N ASN A 70 20.51 -12.96 11.80
CA ASN A 70 20.84 -11.65 11.26
C ASN A 70 20.96 -10.59 12.36
N ALA A 71 20.01 -10.57 13.31
CA ALA A 71 20.03 -9.64 14.44
C ALA A 71 21.30 -9.82 15.31
N PHE A 72 21.70 -11.05 15.62
CA PHE A 72 22.96 -11.32 16.32
C PHE A 72 24.19 -10.89 15.50
N ARG A 73 24.15 -11.05 14.18
CA ARG A 73 25.26 -10.62 13.29
C ARG A 73 25.43 -9.10 13.32
N SER A 74 24.33 -8.35 13.18
CA SER A 74 24.35 -6.88 13.28
C SER A 74 24.78 -6.42 14.68
N ALA A 75 24.29 -7.07 15.74
CA ALA A 75 24.68 -6.73 17.10
C ALA A 75 26.19 -6.95 17.34
N ARG A 76 26.80 -8.01 16.80
CA ARG A 76 28.25 -8.25 16.85
C ARG A 76 29.05 -7.22 16.06
N ALA A 77 28.46 -6.58 15.05
CA ALA A 77 29.04 -5.46 14.32
C ALA A 77 28.96 -4.12 15.08
N GLY A 78 28.37 -4.12 16.30
CA GLY A 78 28.21 -2.93 17.14
C GLY A 78 26.91 -2.13 16.84
N GLU A 79 26.02 -2.67 16.03
CA GLU A 79 24.73 -2.05 15.74
C GLU A 79 23.64 -2.54 16.70
N THR A 80 22.59 -1.74 16.91
CA THR A 80 21.37 -2.23 17.56
C THR A 80 20.45 -2.85 16.52
N ALA A 81 20.34 -4.17 16.54
CA ALA A 81 19.43 -4.89 15.66
C ALA A 81 17.99 -4.86 16.21
N ARG A 82 17.01 -4.84 15.31
CA ARG A 82 15.59 -4.92 15.66
C ARG A 82 14.86 -5.88 14.72
N PHE A 83 13.94 -6.66 15.29
CA PHE A 83 13.01 -7.47 14.50
C PHE A 83 11.67 -7.60 15.23
N ARG A 84 10.65 -8.01 14.51
CA ARG A 84 9.34 -8.38 15.06
C ARG A 84 9.04 -9.83 14.74
N GLY A 85 8.41 -10.52 15.67
CA GLY A 85 8.04 -11.91 15.45
C GLY A 85 7.00 -12.42 16.43
N ALA A 86 6.25 -13.41 15.96
CA ALA A 86 5.33 -14.17 16.79
C ALA A 86 6.11 -15.25 17.54
N CYS A 87 6.03 -15.23 18.86
CA CYS A 87 6.57 -16.29 19.72
C CYS A 87 5.58 -16.54 20.86
N PRO A 88 5.03 -17.75 20.97
CA PRO A 88 4.10 -18.08 22.03
C PRO A 88 4.81 -18.07 23.39
N THR A 89 4.03 -17.87 24.45
CA THR A 89 4.50 -18.03 25.84
C THR A 89 4.82 -19.50 26.16
N ALA A 90 5.42 -19.75 27.30
CA ALA A 90 5.68 -21.11 27.78
C ALA A 90 4.37 -21.95 27.96
N LYS A 91 3.22 -21.29 28.14
CA LYS A 91 1.90 -21.94 28.18
C LYS A 91 1.15 -21.94 26.86
N ASN A 92 1.87 -21.61 25.77
CA ASN A 92 1.38 -21.62 24.40
C ASN A 92 0.34 -20.53 24.07
N ASP A 93 0.32 -19.40 24.83
CA ASP A 93 -0.47 -18.23 24.49
C ASP A 93 0.22 -17.45 23.37
N PRO A 94 -0.44 -17.16 22.22
CA PRO A 94 0.18 -16.49 21.08
C PRO A 94 0.52 -15.04 21.42
N ARG A 95 1.77 -14.64 21.21
CA ARG A 95 2.28 -13.29 21.46
C ARG A 95 3.09 -12.77 20.29
N TRP A 96 3.01 -11.47 20.09
CA TRP A 96 3.86 -10.74 19.18
C TRP A 96 4.86 -9.89 19.94
N TRP A 97 6.11 -9.99 19.53
CA TRP A 97 7.21 -9.31 20.20
C TRP A 97 7.93 -8.39 19.23
N GLU A 98 8.18 -7.14 19.67
CA GLU A 98 9.18 -6.28 19.09
C GLU A 98 10.47 -6.41 19.89
N VAL A 99 11.53 -6.88 19.25
CA VAL A 99 12.78 -7.22 19.89
C VAL A 99 13.88 -6.30 19.44
N SER A 100 14.70 -5.82 20.39
CA SER A 100 15.99 -5.19 20.12
C SER A 100 17.11 -5.99 20.77
N ILE A 101 18.22 -6.17 20.03
CA ILE A 101 19.43 -6.85 20.51
C ILE A 101 20.62 -5.91 20.35
N THR A 102 21.38 -5.75 21.41
CA THR A 102 22.59 -4.92 21.44
C THR A 102 23.72 -5.69 22.11
N GLN A 103 24.93 -5.63 21.57
CA GLN A 103 26.10 -6.21 22.20
C GLN A 103 26.49 -5.39 23.43
N VAL A 104 26.86 -6.08 24.51
CA VAL A 104 27.38 -5.49 25.74
C VAL A 104 28.86 -5.77 25.80
N CYS A 105 29.66 -4.73 26.07
CA CYS A 105 31.12 -4.82 26.20
C CYS A 105 31.55 -4.41 27.60
N ASP A 106 32.72 -4.91 28.03
CA ASP A 106 33.42 -4.44 29.25
C ASP A 106 34.09 -3.08 29.04
N ASP A 107 34.70 -2.52 30.08
CA ASP A 107 35.42 -1.23 30.04
C ASP A 107 36.59 -1.22 29.05
N ALA A 108 37.10 -2.38 28.65
CA ALA A 108 38.16 -2.55 27.67
C ALA A 108 37.62 -2.72 26.23
N GLY A 109 36.29 -2.62 26.04
CA GLY A 109 35.63 -2.81 24.76
C GLY A 109 35.50 -4.26 24.31
N ARG A 110 35.75 -5.24 25.18
CA ARG A 110 35.64 -6.66 24.86
C ARG A 110 34.18 -7.12 25.02
N PRO A 111 33.63 -7.87 24.08
CA PRO A 111 32.26 -8.39 24.17
C PRO A 111 32.09 -9.31 25.39
N ILE A 112 31.11 -9.06 26.23
CA ILE A 112 30.76 -9.88 27.39
C ILE A 112 29.39 -10.56 27.23
N GLY A 113 28.58 -10.18 26.23
CA GLY A 113 27.28 -10.76 25.95
C GLY A 113 26.37 -9.84 25.15
N PHE A 114 25.07 -10.07 25.28
CA PHE A 114 24.05 -9.27 24.63
C PHE A 114 22.95 -8.87 25.62
N LEU A 115 22.42 -7.66 25.41
CA LEU A 115 21.18 -7.19 26.00
C LEU A 115 20.06 -7.38 24.98
N SER A 116 19.04 -8.13 25.33
CA SER A 116 17.82 -8.28 24.51
C SER A 116 16.64 -7.67 25.27
N ILE A 117 15.93 -6.73 24.62
CA ILE A 117 14.70 -6.14 25.13
C ILE A 117 13.58 -6.55 24.19
N SER A 118 12.55 -7.21 24.75
CA SER A 118 11.37 -7.64 24.00
C SER A 118 10.14 -6.94 24.58
N ARG A 119 9.46 -6.19 23.74
CA ARG A 119 8.18 -5.54 24.06
C ARG A 119 7.03 -6.37 23.51
N ASP A 120 6.04 -6.65 24.34
CA ASP A 120 4.78 -7.25 23.90
C ASP A 120 4.01 -6.22 23.07
N VAL A 121 3.80 -6.53 21.81
CA VAL A 121 3.03 -5.72 20.84
C VAL A 121 1.80 -6.45 20.32
N THR A 122 1.37 -7.51 21.03
CA THR A 122 0.27 -8.37 20.62
C THR A 122 -1.02 -7.58 20.40
N GLN A 123 -1.36 -6.68 21.32
CA GLN A 123 -2.58 -5.86 21.18
C GLN A 123 -2.48 -4.96 19.93
N ALA A 124 -1.34 -4.32 19.72
CA ALA A 124 -1.14 -3.44 18.56
C ALA A 124 -1.21 -4.20 17.22
N GLU A 125 -0.66 -5.42 17.16
CA GLU A 125 -0.76 -6.26 15.95
C GLU A 125 -2.19 -6.79 15.73
N ASN A 126 -2.91 -7.17 16.79
CA ASN A 126 -4.31 -7.57 16.70
C ASN A 126 -5.19 -6.40 16.23
N ASP A 127 -4.99 -5.20 16.77
CA ASP A 127 -5.73 -4.00 16.36
C ASP A 127 -5.44 -3.67 14.89
N ARG A 128 -4.18 -3.79 14.46
CA ARG A 128 -3.76 -3.58 13.07
C ARG A 128 -4.43 -4.58 12.13
N GLU A 129 -4.48 -5.84 12.49
CA GLU A 129 -5.13 -6.88 11.69
C GLU A 129 -6.65 -6.67 11.64
N ALA A 130 -7.28 -6.33 12.77
CA ALA A 130 -8.70 -5.99 12.81
C ALA A 130 -9.04 -4.81 11.90
N LEU A 131 -8.19 -3.76 11.88
CA LEU A 131 -8.35 -2.62 10.98
C LEU A 131 -8.20 -3.03 9.51
N ARG A 132 -7.24 -3.90 9.17
CA ARG A 132 -7.08 -4.42 7.80
C ARG A 132 -8.32 -5.16 7.33
N VAL A 133 -8.86 -6.05 8.17
CA VAL A 133 -10.10 -6.79 7.86
C VAL A 133 -11.27 -5.84 7.67
N MET A 134 -11.45 -4.84 8.55
CA MET A 134 -12.50 -3.83 8.43
C MET A 134 -12.40 -3.02 7.14
N ILE A 135 -11.20 -2.58 6.78
CA ILE A 135 -10.96 -1.84 5.53
C ILE A 135 -11.33 -2.70 4.32
N GLY A 136 -10.93 -3.98 4.31
CA GLY A 136 -11.31 -4.93 3.25
C GLY A 136 -12.83 -5.09 3.12
N GLU A 137 -13.55 -5.24 4.23
CA GLU A 137 -15.01 -5.33 4.23
C GLU A 137 -15.67 -4.03 3.72
N MET A 138 -15.18 -2.87 4.18
CA MET A 138 -15.69 -1.58 3.70
C MET A 138 -15.52 -1.41 2.19
N ARG A 139 -14.39 -1.84 1.64
CA ARG A 139 -14.15 -1.83 0.18
C ARG A 139 -15.12 -2.73 -0.57
N HIS A 140 -15.34 -3.94 -0.05
CA HIS A 140 -16.32 -4.86 -0.62
C HIS A 140 -17.75 -4.25 -0.61
N ARG A 141 -18.13 -3.62 0.49
CA ARG A 141 -19.43 -2.91 0.61
C ARG A 141 -19.54 -1.74 -0.37
N LEU A 142 -18.46 -0.96 -0.58
CA LEU A 142 -18.45 0.11 -1.58
C LEU A 142 -18.67 -0.43 -3.00
N ARG A 143 -17.97 -1.49 -3.39
CA ARG A 143 -18.18 -2.14 -4.70
C ARG A 143 -19.62 -2.62 -4.89
N ASN A 144 -20.21 -3.24 -3.86
CA ASN A 144 -21.60 -3.64 -3.88
C ASN A 144 -22.54 -2.43 -4.01
N SER A 145 -22.24 -1.31 -3.35
CA SER A 145 -23.02 -0.08 -3.46
C SER A 145 -22.99 0.49 -4.87
N TYR A 146 -21.85 0.45 -5.57
CA TYR A 146 -21.76 0.85 -6.98
C TYR A 146 -22.66 0.01 -7.87
N THR A 147 -22.68 -1.31 -7.67
CA THR A 147 -23.57 -2.23 -8.40
C THR A 147 -25.05 -1.91 -8.16
N ILE A 148 -25.42 -1.62 -6.91
CA ILE A 148 -26.80 -1.24 -6.55
C ILE A 148 -27.15 0.10 -7.21
N VAL A 149 -26.27 1.10 -7.16
CA VAL A 149 -26.51 2.41 -7.80
C VAL A 149 -26.71 2.26 -9.30
N CYS A 150 -25.86 1.49 -9.99
CA CYS A 150 -26.02 1.19 -11.41
C CYS A 150 -27.36 0.50 -11.71
N SER A 151 -27.73 -0.48 -10.90
CA SER A 151 -29.03 -1.19 -11.03
C SER A 151 -30.22 -0.24 -10.87
N LEU A 152 -30.17 0.67 -9.89
CA LEU A 152 -31.21 1.68 -9.68
C LEU A 152 -31.29 2.66 -10.86
N LEU A 153 -30.15 3.15 -11.34
CA LEU A 153 -30.08 4.05 -12.49
C LEU A 153 -30.74 3.40 -13.72
N ARG A 154 -30.45 2.13 -14.04
CA ARG A 154 -31.09 1.38 -15.13
C ARG A 154 -32.59 1.29 -14.94
N ARG A 155 -33.03 1.00 -13.73
CA ARG A 155 -34.45 0.87 -13.42
C ARG A 155 -35.17 2.20 -13.57
N PHE A 156 -34.56 3.33 -13.17
CA PHE A 156 -35.14 4.66 -13.37
C PHE A 156 -35.16 5.12 -14.83
N ALA A 157 -34.16 4.73 -15.63
CA ALA A 157 -34.17 5.01 -17.07
C ALA A 157 -35.32 4.36 -17.79
N GLY A 158 -35.75 3.17 -17.33
CA GLY A 158 -36.86 2.43 -17.93
C GLY A 158 -36.69 2.24 -19.44
N HIS A 159 -37.70 2.62 -20.22
CA HIS A 159 -37.67 2.55 -21.69
C HIS A 159 -37.38 3.90 -22.36
N ASN A 160 -36.94 4.92 -21.62
CA ASN A 160 -36.63 6.23 -22.21
C ASN A 160 -35.21 6.19 -22.83
N PRO A 161 -35.07 6.30 -24.18
CA PRO A 161 -33.76 6.17 -24.84
C PRO A 161 -32.74 7.23 -24.42
N GLN A 162 -33.19 8.47 -24.18
CA GLN A 162 -32.31 9.56 -23.78
C GLN A 162 -31.73 9.37 -22.35
N LEU A 163 -32.59 8.86 -21.44
CA LEU A 163 -32.14 8.50 -20.09
C LEU A 163 -31.27 7.24 -20.10
N GLY A 164 -31.58 6.27 -20.98
CA GLY A 164 -30.81 5.06 -21.17
C GLY A 164 -29.33 5.35 -21.55
N GLU A 165 -29.12 6.26 -22.50
CA GLU A 165 -27.78 6.68 -22.90
C GLU A 165 -27.05 7.37 -21.76
N PHE A 166 -27.70 8.30 -21.06
CA PHE A 166 -27.10 8.96 -19.88
C PHE A 166 -26.73 7.97 -18.79
N VAL A 167 -27.60 7.00 -18.52
CA VAL A 167 -27.34 5.97 -17.49
C VAL A 167 -26.17 5.08 -17.90
N ALA A 168 -26.10 4.65 -19.16
CA ALA A 168 -24.97 3.85 -19.65
C ALA A 168 -23.62 4.59 -19.45
N ASP A 169 -23.60 5.90 -19.73
CA ASP A 169 -22.41 6.74 -19.49
C ASP A 169 -22.03 6.82 -18.02
N MET A 170 -23.02 7.01 -17.14
CA MET A 170 -22.78 7.08 -15.70
C MET A 170 -22.27 5.74 -15.15
N GLU A 171 -22.81 4.62 -15.65
CA GLU A 171 -22.35 3.29 -15.27
C GLU A 171 -20.87 3.07 -15.62
N LEU A 172 -20.46 3.41 -16.84
CA LEU A 172 -19.07 3.28 -17.26
C LEU A 172 -18.12 4.06 -16.34
N ARG A 173 -18.50 5.29 -15.93
CA ARG A 173 -17.73 6.11 -15.00
C ARG A 173 -17.65 5.52 -13.59
N ILE A 174 -18.79 5.05 -13.06
CA ILE A 174 -18.86 4.40 -11.75
C ILE A 174 -18.02 3.12 -11.74
N MET A 175 -18.11 2.33 -12.82
CA MET A 175 -17.33 1.08 -12.93
C MET A 175 -15.82 1.34 -13.11
N ALA A 176 -15.43 2.41 -13.82
CA ALA A 176 -14.03 2.82 -13.92
C ALA A 176 -13.45 3.14 -12.52
N LEU A 177 -14.20 3.90 -11.71
CA LEU A 177 -13.81 4.21 -10.34
C LEU A 177 -13.75 2.95 -9.45
N ALA A 178 -14.74 2.06 -9.57
CA ALA A 178 -14.78 0.80 -8.84
C ALA A 178 -13.56 -0.09 -9.15
N ARG A 179 -13.12 -0.11 -10.42
CA ARG A 179 -11.93 -0.84 -10.86
C ARG A 179 -10.64 -0.23 -10.29
N ALA A 180 -10.50 1.10 -10.34
CA ALA A 180 -9.35 1.76 -9.74
C ALA A 180 -9.21 1.41 -8.25
N GLN A 181 -10.33 1.41 -7.53
CA GLN A 181 -10.32 1.08 -6.10
C GLN A 181 -9.99 -0.38 -5.80
N SER A 182 -10.20 -1.31 -6.76
CA SER A 182 -9.85 -2.72 -6.56
C SER A 182 -8.33 -3.00 -6.59
N LEU A 183 -7.54 -2.08 -7.13
CA LEU A 183 -6.07 -2.21 -7.14
C LEU A 183 -5.41 -1.88 -5.79
N PHE A 184 -6.16 -1.29 -4.86
CA PHE A 184 -5.67 -0.96 -3.53
C PHE A 184 -6.17 -1.99 -2.50
N ASP A 185 -5.70 -3.22 -2.58
CA ASP A 185 -6.06 -4.26 -1.60
C ASP A 185 -5.44 -3.99 -0.23
N ASP A 186 -4.29 -3.35 -0.18
CA ASP A 186 -3.67 -2.81 1.04
C ASP A 186 -3.35 -1.32 0.84
N ASP A 187 -3.62 -0.47 1.85
CA ASP A 187 -3.31 0.98 1.78
C ASP A 187 -1.80 1.24 1.65
N ALA A 188 -0.98 0.24 1.96
CA ALA A 188 0.48 0.30 1.85
C ALA A 188 1.01 -0.04 0.44
N THR A 189 0.21 -0.63 -0.44
CA THR A 189 0.67 -1.04 -1.77
C THR A 189 0.18 -0.03 -2.80
N PRO A 190 1.07 0.76 -3.42
CA PRO A 190 0.70 1.67 -4.48
C PRO A 190 0.23 0.87 -5.70
N ALA A 191 -0.77 1.41 -6.43
CA ALA A 191 -1.24 0.80 -7.66
C ALA A 191 -0.22 1.02 -8.79
N ASP A 192 0.02 0.01 -9.62
CA ASP A 192 0.80 0.17 -10.83
C ASP A 192 -0.03 0.88 -11.92
N LEU A 193 0.54 1.95 -12.51
CA LEU A 193 -0.15 2.74 -13.54
C LEU A 193 -0.50 1.92 -14.77
N ARG A 194 0.40 1.04 -15.23
CA ARG A 194 0.18 0.19 -16.40
C ARG A 194 -0.99 -0.76 -16.15
N GLU A 195 -1.00 -1.45 -15.00
CA GLU A 195 -2.06 -2.37 -14.61
C GLU A 195 -3.42 -1.67 -14.52
N LEU A 196 -3.47 -0.48 -13.92
CA LEU A 196 -4.68 0.34 -13.87
C LEU A 196 -5.21 0.65 -15.27
N ILE A 197 -4.36 1.11 -16.18
CA ILE A 197 -4.77 1.50 -17.52
C ILE A 197 -5.24 0.29 -18.33
N GLU A 198 -4.51 -0.83 -18.29
CA GLU A 198 -4.91 -2.08 -18.95
C GLU A 198 -6.30 -2.53 -18.49
N MET A 199 -6.56 -2.49 -17.20
CA MET A 199 -7.87 -2.82 -16.61
C MET A 199 -9.00 -1.89 -17.09
N LEU A 200 -8.70 -0.60 -17.27
CA LEU A 200 -9.69 0.40 -17.70
C LEU A 200 -10.02 0.32 -19.19
N VAL A 201 -9.01 0.04 -20.03
CA VAL A 201 -9.19 0.07 -21.49
C VAL A 201 -9.71 -1.24 -22.07
N THR A 202 -9.37 -2.39 -21.46
CA THR A 202 -9.77 -3.72 -21.94
C THR A 202 -11.25 -3.87 -22.32
N PRO A 203 -12.23 -3.34 -21.55
CA PRO A 203 -13.64 -3.47 -21.89
C PRO A 203 -14.06 -2.78 -23.20
N PHE A 204 -13.25 -1.82 -23.66
CA PHE A 204 -13.58 -1.03 -24.87
C PHE A 204 -12.97 -1.61 -26.14
N TYR A 205 -11.92 -2.42 -26.04
CA TYR A 205 -11.16 -2.90 -27.20
C TYR A 205 -11.31 -4.40 -27.46
N GLY A 206 -11.80 -5.18 -26.50
CA GLY A 206 -12.00 -6.62 -26.66
C GLY A 206 -10.73 -7.35 -27.13
N ALA A 207 -10.89 -8.25 -28.13
CA ALA A 207 -9.79 -9.03 -28.70
C ALA A 207 -8.99 -8.26 -29.81
N ALA A 208 -9.27 -6.98 -30.06
CA ALA A 208 -8.57 -6.18 -31.08
C ALA A 208 -7.28 -5.57 -30.50
N GLU A 209 -6.28 -6.41 -30.26
CA GLU A 209 -4.99 -6.03 -29.69
C GLU A 209 -4.25 -4.95 -30.50
N ASP A 210 -4.51 -4.83 -31.81
CA ASP A 210 -3.84 -3.89 -32.70
C ASP A 210 -4.38 -2.44 -32.60
N CYS A 211 -5.50 -2.20 -31.94
CA CYS A 211 -6.12 -0.87 -31.90
C CYS A 211 -5.59 0.01 -30.76
N PHE A 212 -4.89 -0.57 -29.77
CA PHE A 212 -4.41 0.15 -28.62
C PHE A 212 -2.92 -0.11 -28.34
N THR A 213 -2.15 0.96 -28.23
CA THR A 213 -0.72 0.91 -27.91
C THR A 213 -0.46 1.55 -26.55
N LEU A 214 0.23 0.82 -25.67
CA LEU A 214 0.55 1.27 -24.33
C LEU A 214 2.07 1.41 -24.16
N ASP A 215 2.56 2.64 -24.18
CA ASP A 215 3.97 3.00 -23.97
C ASP A 215 4.14 3.57 -22.56
N ILE A 216 4.02 2.68 -21.56
CA ILE A 216 4.15 2.99 -20.13
C ILE A 216 5.11 1.97 -19.52
N PRO A 217 6.23 2.40 -18.88
CA PRO A 217 7.12 1.47 -18.20
C PRO A 217 6.41 0.81 -17.00
N PRO A 218 6.75 -0.45 -16.66
CA PRO A 218 6.23 -1.10 -15.47
C PRO A 218 6.79 -0.45 -14.20
N GLY A 219 6.07 -0.61 -13.07
CA GLY A 219 6.53 -0.18 -11.76
C GLY A 219 6.32 1.31 -11.47
N LEU A 220 5.48 2.01 -12.25
CA LEU A 220 5.07 3.38 -11.93
C LEU A 220 3.96 3.36 -10.88
N ALA A 221 4.36 3.64 -9.65
CA ALA A 221 3.48 3.63 -8.49
C ALA A 221 2.58 4.87 -8.44
N LEU A 222 1.29 4.66 -8.20
CA LEU A 222 0.29 5.70 -7.98
C LEU A 222 -0.25 5.61 -6.55
N ASP A 223 -0.40 6.76 -5.90
CA ASP A 223 -1.25 6.84 -4.73
C ASP A 223 -2.75 6.71 -5.12
N ARG A 224 -3.61 6.45 -4.14
CA ARG A 224 -5.05 6.29 -4.36
C ARG A 224 -5.68 7.48 -5.08
N ARG A 225 -5.30 8.70 -4.71
CA ARG A 225 -5.85 9.93 -5.26
C ARG A 225 -5.51 10.11 -6.74
N ALA A 226 -4.25 9.82 -7.10
CA ALA A 226 -3.80 9.84 -8.48
C ALA A 226 -4.47 8.74 -9.31
N ALA A 227 -4.61 7.53 -8.76
CA ALA A 227 -5.28 6.41 -9.44
C ALA A 227 -6.78 6.69 -9.68
N ASP A 228 -7.51 7.24 -8.71
CA ASP A 228 -8.90 7.64 -8.88
C ASP A 228 -9.03 8.72 -9.98
N ALA A 229 -8.12 9.70 -10.01
CA ALA A 229 -8.12 10.74 -11.04
C ALA A 229 -7.82 10.16 -12.42
N VAL A 230 -6.81 9.30 -12.54
CA VAL A 230 -6.47 8.60 -13.79
C VAL A 230 -7.64 7.76 -14.27
N ALA A 231 -8.28 6.98 -13.38
CA ALA A 231 -9.40 6.12 -13.73
C ALA A 231 -10.57 6.90 -14.32
N LEU A 232 -10.94 8.03 -13.71
CA LEU A 232 -12.02 8.87 -14.18
C LEU A 232 -11.68 9.54 -15.51
N VAL A 233 -10.44 10.01 -15.67
CA VAL A 233 -10.00 10.65 -16.93
C VAL A 233 -9.91 9.64 -18.07
N ILE A 234 -9.23 8.53 -17.87
CA ILE A 234 -9.09 7.48 -18.89
C ILE A 234 -10.45 6.86 -19.22
N GLY A 235 -11.28 6.58 -18.19
CA GLY A 235 -12.65 6.10 -18.42
C GLY A 235 -13.48 7.03 -19.29
N GLU A 236 -13.39 8.35 -19.07
CA GLU A 236 -14.09 9.34 -19.89
C GLU A 236 -13.53 9.43 -21.32
N LEU A 237 -12.19 9.34 -21.47
CA LEU A 237 -11.58 9.30 -22.81
C LEU A 237 -11.98 8.05 -23.58
N CYS A 238 -12.04 6.89 -22.91
CA CYS A 238 -12.53 5.64 -23.52
C CYS A 238 -14.01 5.75 -23.97
N VAL A 239 -14.89 6.31 -23.12
CA VAL A 239 -16.30 6.54 -23.48
C VAL A 239 -16.43 7.48 -24.67
N ASN A 240 -15.67 8.58 -24.68
CA ASN A 240 -15.67 9.52 -25.79
C ASN A 240 -15.15 8.88 -27.10
N SER A 241 -14.10 8.07 -27.00
CA SER A 241 -13.57 7.33 -28.14
C SER A 241 -14.54 6.30 -28.70
N ALA A 242 -15.26 5.60 -27.81
CA ALA A 242 -16.30 4.64 -28.19
C ALA A 242 -17.52 5.29 -28.86
N LYS A 243 -17.82 6.55 -28.53
CA LYS A 243 -18.95 7.28 -29.11
C LYS A 243 -18.58 8.07 -30.37
N TYR A 244 -17.45 8.72 -30.35
CA TYR A 244 -17.10 9.77 -31.34
C TYR A 244 -15.72 9.61 -31.95
N GLY A 245 -14.84 8.79 -31.35
CA GLY A 245 -13.45 8.71 -31.67
C GLY A 245 -13.01 7.40 -32.34
N ALA A 246 -11.75 7.05 -32.10
CA ALA A 246 -11.07 5.93 -32.77
C ALA A 246 -11.76 4.58 -32.56
N VAL A 247 -12.30 4.30 -31.39
CA VAL A 247 -12.99 3.01 -31.10
C VAL A 247 -14.20 2.82 -32.03
N SER A 248 -15.05 3.85 -32.17
CA SER A 248 -16.26 3.75 -33.01
C SER A 248 -15.94 3.68 -34.50
N GLN A 249 -14.76 4.07 -34.93
CA GLN A 249 -14.35 4.19 -36.33
C GLN A 249 -13.29 3.19 -36.77
N GLY A 250 -12.91 2.25 -35.91
CA GLY A 250 -11.83 1.28 -36.20
C GLY A 250 -10.45 1.93 -36.34
N GLY A 251 -10.24 3.07 -35.69
CA GLY A 251 -8.97 3.79 -35.63
C GLY A 251 -8.02 3.19 -34.58
N ARG A 252 -6.96 3.94 -34.26
CA ARG A 252 -5.93 3.52 -33.28
C ARG A 252 -5.79 4.52 -32.17
N ILE A 253 -5.43 4.01 -30.97
CA ILE A 253 -5.14 4.82 -29.80
C ILE A 253 -3.77 4.47 -29.25
N GLY A 254 -2.98 5.52 -29.00
CA GLY A 254 -1.74 5.42 -28.24
C GLY A 254 -1.88 6.10 -26.88
N LEU A 255 -1.42 5.44 -25.84
CA LEU A 255 -1.25 6.05 -24.53
C LEU A 255 0.22 5.99 -24.15
N HIS A 256 0.81 7.16 -23.95
CA HIS A 256 2.22 7.34 -23.71
C HIS A 256 2.47 8.01 -22.38
N TRP A 257 3.42 7.47 -21.60
CA TRP A 257 3.96 8.16 -20.45
C TRP A 257 5.08 9.10 -20.88
N ARG A 258 5.05 10.35 -20.36
CA ARG A 258 6.03 11.40 -20.63
C ARG A 258 6.53 12.07 -19.36
N GLY A 259 6.33 11.45 -18.20
CA GLY A 259 6.65 12.01 -16.89
C GLY A 259 8.11 11.80 -16.47
N SER A 260 8.44 12.34 -15.32
CA SER A 260 9.66 12.13 -14.55
C SER A 260 9.31 11.66 -13.13
N PRO A 261 10.28 11.19 -12.31
CA PRO A 261 10.00 10.83 -10.93
C PRO A 261 9.31 11.97 -10.17
N GLY A 262 8.17 11.68 -9.52
CA GLY A 262 7.34 12.67 -8.83
C GLY A 262 6.28 13.37 -9.69
N GLU A 263 6.23 13.07 -10.99
CA GLU A 263 5.24 13.64 -11.92
C GLU A 263 4.60 12.56 -12.78
N LEU A 264 3.28 12.59 -12.89
CA LEU A 264 2.55 11.81 -13.89
C LEU A 264 2.23 12.71 -15.09
N ARG A 265 2.78 12.38 -16.24
CA ARG A 265 2.39 12.96 -17.53
C ARG A 265 1.96 11.85 -18.47
N LEU A 266 0.69 11.83 -18.81
CA LEU A 266 0.10 10.89 -19.77
C LEU A 266 -0.35 11.65 -21.00
N GLU A 267 -0.04 11.11 -22.17
CA GLU A 267 -0.50 11.59 -23.46
C GLU A 267 -1.35 10.52 -24.13
N TRP A 268 -2.61 10.83 -24.35
CA TRP A 268 -3.58 10.04 -25.09
C TRP A 268 -3.64 10.57 -26.52
N VAL A 269 -3.41 9.73 -27.51
CA VAL A 269 -3.43 10.08 -28.92
C VAL A 269 -4.39 9.16 -29.66
N GLU A 270 -5.43 9.71 -30.25
CA GLU A 270 -6.34 8.98 -31.14
C GLU A 270 -6.07 9.33 -32.60
N HIS A 271 -6.01 8.32 -33.44
CA HIS A 271 -5.95 8.43 -34.89
C HIS A 271 -7.28 7.92 -35.49
N ALA A 272 -8.10 8.84 -35.95
CA ALA A 272 -9.39 8.55 -36.58
C ALA A 272 -9.76 9.67 -37.54
N SER A 273 -10.46 9.35 -38.64
CA SER A 273 -11.00 10.36 -39.54
C SER A 273 -12.23 11.00 -38.90
N LEU A 274 -12.02 12.11 -38.20
CA LEU A 274 -13.12 12.82 -37.54
C LEU A 274 -13.91 13.64 -38.58
N PRO A 275 -15.24 13.44 -38.74
CA PRO A 275 -16.03 14.31 -39.58
C PRO A 275 -16.02 15.74 -39.02
N ALA A 276 -16.00 16.74 -39.89
CA ALA A 276 -15.96 18.15 -39.48
C ALA A 276 -17.10 18.56 -38.55
N SER A 277 -18.22 17.81 -38.58
CA SER A 277 -19.38 17.95 -37.68
C SER A 277 -19.17 17.35 -36.27
N ALA A 278 -18.14 16.52 -36.09
CA ALA A 278 -17.83 15.92 -34.79
C ALA A 278 -16.90 16.79 -33.92
N LEU A 279 -16.45 17.93 -34.44
CA LEU A 279 -15.76 18.93 -33.64
C LEU A 279 -16.79 19.52 -32.65
N PRO A 280 -16.73 19.20 -31.35
CA PRO A 280 -17.76 19.62 -30.42
C PRO A 280 -17.71 21.14 -30.29
N GLY A 281 -18.75 21.80 -30.73
CA GLY A 281 -18.97 23.23 -30.48
C GLY A 281 -19.28 23.57 -29.02
N GLY A 282 -19.18 22.60 -28.14
CA GLY A 282 -19.43 22.76 -26.70
C GLY A 282 -18.58 21.82 -25.86
N ARG A 283 -18.06 22.33 -24.77
CA ARG A 283 -17.41 21.54 -23.72
C ARG A 283 -18.44 20.57 -23.13
N GLY A 284 -18.45 19.30 -23.59
CA GLY A 284 -19.31 18.26 -23.08
C GLY A 284 -19.21 18.15 -21.55
N GLN A 285 -20.23 17.61 -20.89
CA GLN A 285 -20.24 17.45 -19.43
C GLN A 285 -19.03 16.65 -18.93
N GLY A 286 -18.57 15.64 -19.71
CA GLY A 286 -17.42 14.82 -19.39
C GLY A 286 -16.12 15.59 -19.33
N LEU A 287 -15.82 16.45 -20.31
CA LEU A 287 -14.61 17.28 -20.30
C LEU A 287 -14.58 18.29 -19.14
N ARG A 288 -15.76 18.80 -18.72
CA ARG A 288 -15.87 19.64 -17.52
C ARG A 288 -15.58 18.84 -16.25
N LEU A 289 -16.04 17.59 -16.20
CA LEU A 289 -15.77 16.68 -15.08
C LEU A 289 -14.26 16.39 -14.96
N ILE A 290 -13.61 16.01 -16.07
CA ILE A 290 -12.15 15.81 -16.12
C ILE A 290 -11.42 17.06 -15.58
N GLY A 291 -11.75 18.22 -16.11
CA GLY A 291 -11.08 19.46 -15.68
C GLY A 291 -11.25 19.78 -14.18
N ARG A 292 -12.39 19.41 -13.57
CA ARG A 292 -12.58 19.54 -12.13
C ARG A 292 -11.72 18.54 -11.35
N ILE A 293 -11.76 17.27 -11.73
CA ILE A 293 -11.04 16.18 -11.07
C ILE A 293 -9.54 16.46 -11.07
N VAL A 294 -8.98 16.75 -12.24
CA VAL A 294 -7.56 17.04 -12.40
C VAL A 294 -7.13 18.25 -11.56
N LYS A 295 -7.97 19.29 -11.48
CA LYS A 295 -7.72 20.46 -10.61
C LYS A 295 -7.72 20.11 -9.12
N THR A 296 -8.60 19.21 -8.66
CA THR A 296 -8.56 18.79 -7.23
C THR A 296 -7.28 18.07 -6.87
N CYS A 297 -6.59 17.50 -7.86
CA CYS A 297 -5.27 16.87 -7.72
C CYS A 297 -4.10 17.82 -8.04
N ALA A 298 -4.35 19.14 -8.07
CA ALA A 298 -3.36 20.16 -8.45
C ALA A 298 -2.73 19.93 -9.85
N GLY A 299 -3.41 19.19 -10.72
CA GLY A 299 -2.97 18.84 -12.07
C GLY A 299 -3.53 19.73 -13.15
N THR A 300 -3.15 19.42 -14.39
CA THR A 300 -3.64 20.09 -15.60
C THR A 300 -4.12 19.07 -16.63
N PHE A 301 -5.14 19.45 -17.40
CA PHE A 301 -5.67 18.68 -18.51
C PHE A 301 -5.79 19.59 -19.73
N ASN A 302 -5.23 19.13 -20.87
CA ASN A 302 -5.35 19.81 -22.14
C ASN A 302 -5.81 18.82 -23.21
N MET A 303 -6.69 19.25 -24.10
CA MET A 303 -7.20 18.44 -25.22
C MET A 303 -7.19 19.25 -26.50
N GLN A 304 -6.67 18.67 -27.55
CA GLN A 304 -6.56 19.26 -28.86
C GLN A 304 -7.24 18.36 -29.90
N TRP A 305 -8.12 18.94 -30.67
CA TRP A 305 -8.79 18.29 -31.79
C TRP A 305 -8.05 18.61 -33.07
N ARG A 306 -7.79 17.59 -33.88
CA ARG A 306 -7.14 17.69 -35.18
C ARG A 306 -8.02 17.01 -36.24
N ALA A 307 -7.76 17.28 -37.52
CA ALA A 307 -8.50 16.64 -38.60
C ALA A 307 -8.26 15.12 -38.67
N ASP A 308 -7.16 14.63 -38.16
CA ASP A 308 -6.71 13.24 -38.14
C ASP A 308 -6.88 12.55 -36.76
N GLY A 309 -7.53 13.25 -35.78
CA GLY A 309 -7.78 12.66 -34.48
C GLY A 309 -7.82 13.62 -33.32
N VAL A 310 -7.52 13.10 -32.13
CA VAL A 310 -7.54 13.82 -30.85
C VAL A 310 -6.25 13.55 -30.07
N THR A 311 -5.71 14.59 -29.45
CA THR A 311 -4.64 14.45 -28.47
C THR A 311 -5.10 15.04 -27.14
N ALA A 312 -4.97 14.26 -26.03
CA ALA A 312 -5.22 14.73 -24.69
C ALA A 312 -3.97 14.53 -23.82
N ALA A 313 -3.59 15.56 -23.08
CA ALA A 313 -2.46 15.52 -22.17
C ALA A 313 -2.94 15.74 -20.72
N ILE A 314 -2.50 14.88 -19.83
CA ILE A 314 -2.82 14.88 -18.42
C ILE A 314 -1.52 15.06 -17.64
N PHE A 315 -1.53 15.97 -16.70
CA PHE A 315 -0.45 16.16 -15.74
C PHE A 315 -1.01 16.09 -14.32
N LEU A 316 -0.39 15.27 -13.47
CA LEU A 316 -0.67 15.19 -12.03
C LEU A 316 0.65 15.18 -11.27
N PRO A 317 0.82 16.02 -10.21
CA PRO A 317 1.91 15.85 -9.26
C PRO A 317 1.65 14.58 -8.45
N LEU A 318 2.67 13.74 -8.29
CA LEU A 318 2.62 12.56 -7.42
C LEU A 318 3.14 12.94 -6.04
N SER A 319 2.47 12.46 -5.00
CA SER A 319 2.96 12.59 -3.63
C SER A 319 4.21 11.71 -3.47
N ALA A 320 5.27 12.26 -2.89
CA ALA A 320 6.51 11.56 -2.61
C ALA A 320 6.33 10.52 -1.50
#